data_a1e51207cf6a385e2b743b30c56ec6e0
#
_entry.id   a1e51207cf6a385e2b743b30c56ec6e0
#
_cell.length_a   1.000
_cell.length_b   1.000
_cell.length_c   1.000
_cell.angle_alpha   90.00
_cell.angle_beta   90.00
_cell.angle_gamma   90.00
#
_symmetry.space_group_name_H-M   'P 1'
#
loop_
_entity.id
_entity.type
_entity.pdbx_description
1 polymer ?
#
loop_
_entity_poly.entity_id
_entity_poly.type
_entity_poly.pdbx_seq_one_letter_code
_entity_poly.pdbx_strand_id
1 'polypeptide(L)' 'RAEGKHEANTETAQRLLAMGLSAEQVSKATQLPLKIIKNLSNT' A
#
# COMPACT_ATOMS: atom_id res chain seq x y z
N ARG A 1 17.24 4.64 -2.84
CA ARG A 1 16.82 5.43 -1.71
C ARG A 1 15.44 5.04 -1.25
N ALA A 2 15.18 5.29 0.02
CA ALA A 2 13.92 4.88 0.62
C ALA A 2 12.73 5.59 -0.01
N GLU A 3 12.91 6.83 -0.42
CA GLU A 3 11.81 7.60 -0.97
C GLU A 3 11.28 7.01 -2.27
N GLY A 4 12.19 6.62 -3.16
CA GLY A 4 11.77 6.02 -4.41
C GLY A 4 11.04 4.70 -4.18
N LYS A 5 11.54 3.90 -3.24
CA LYS A 5 10.89 2.64 -2.92
C LYS A 5 9.49 2.86 -2.35
N HIS A 6 9.35 3.89 -1.52
CA HIS A 6 8.05 4.18 -0.92
C HIS A 6 7.03 4.56 -1.98
N GLU A 7 7.42 5.35 -2.96
CA GLU A 7 6.50 5.74 -4.01
C GLU A 7 6.05 4.53 -4.82
N ALA A 8 6.99 3.69 -5.20
CA ALA A 8 6.65 2.50 -5.97
C ALA A 8 5.72 1.59 -5.16
N ASN A 9 5.97 1.48 -3.86
CA ASN A 9 5.15 0.62 -3.02
C ASN A 9 3.76 1.17 -2.84
N THR A 10 3.59 2.50 -2.77
CA THR A 10 2.25 3.06 -2.63
C THR A 10 1.42 2.82 -3.88
N GLU A 11 2.01 2.95 -5.06
CA GLU A 11 1.28 2.63 -6.28
C GLU A 11 0.87 1.18 -6.30
N THR A 12 1.78 0.29 -5.94
CA THR A 12 1.48 -1.14 -5.88
C THR A 12 0.36 -1.39 -4.88
N ALA A 13 0.41 -0.72 -3.72
CA ALA A 13 -0.61 -0.90 -2.69
C ALA A 13 -1.99 -0.49 -3.22
N GLN A 14 -2.05 0.63 -3.95
CA GLN A 14 -3.33 1.06 -4.50
C GLN A 14 -3.89 0.04 -5.47
N ARG A 15 -3.03 -0.55 -6.30
CA ARG A 15 -3.47 -1.57 -7.24
C ARG A 15 -3.99 -2.81 -6.51
N LEU A 16 -3.28 -3.22 -5.46
CA LEU A 16 -3.71 -4.39 -4.71
C LEU A 16 -5.06 -4.14 -4.03
N LEU A 17 -5.25 -2.94 -3.50
CA LEU A 17 -6.52 -2.59 -2.90
C LEU A 17 -7.64 -2.62 -3.94
N ALA A 18 -7.36 -2.13 -5.14
CA ALA A 18 -8.33 -2.15 -6.22
C ALA A 18 -8.69 -3.58 -6.63
N MET A 19 -7.78 -4.51 -6.41
CA MET A 19 -8.03 -5.92 -6.72
C MET A 19 -8.87 -6.61 -5.65
N GLY A 20 -9.13 -5.92 -4.54
CA GLY A 20 -9.98 -6.48 -3.51
C GLY A 20 -9.24 -7.05 -2.32
N LEU A 21 -7.92 -6.84 -2.24
CA LEU A 21 -7.18 -7.32 -1.10
C LEU A 21 -7.47 -6.45 0.12
N SER A 22 -7.34 -7.05 1.32
CA SER A 22 -7.55 -6.31 2.55
C SER A 22 -6.33 -5.42 2.83
N ALA A 23 -6.55 -4.39 3.67
CA ALA A 23 -5.48 -3.48 4.02
C ALA A 23 -4.32 -4.23 4.68
N GLU A 24 -4.64 -5.22 5.50
CA GLU A 24 -3.59 -6.00 6.16
C GLU A 24 -2.77 -6.78 5.15
N GLN A 25 -3.42 -7.37 4.18
CA GLN A 25 -2.72 -8.12 3.14
C GLN A 25 -1.83 -7.20 2.32
N VAL A 26 -2.35 -6.04 1.96
CA VAL A 26 -1.58 -5.08 1.19
C VAL A 26 -0.39 -4.58 1.98
N SER A 27 -0.59 -4.33 3.27
CA SER A 27 0.50 -3.89 4.14
C SER A 27 1.63 -4.91 4.15
N LYS A 28 1.29 -6.18 4.28
CA LYS A 28 2.31 -7.23 4.29
C LYS A 28 2.99 -7.36 2.93
N ALA A 29 2.22 -7.26 1.86
CA ALA A 29 2.77 -7.44 0.52
C ALA A 29 3.71 -6.32 0.14
N THR A 30 3.40 -5.09 0.56
CA THR A 30 4.19 -3.92 0.20
C THR A 30 5.18 -3.52 1.28
N GLN A 31 5.05 -4.10 2.48
CA GLN A 31 5.88 -3.75 3.64
C GLN A 31 5.66 -2.30 4.07
N LEU A 32 4.54 -1.74 3.73
CA LEU A 32 4.16 -0.42 4.19
C LEU A 32 3.38 -0.53 5.50
N PRO A 33 3.47 0.48 6.37
CA PRO A 33 2.68 0.47 7.61
C PRO A 33 1.20 0.53 7.29
N LEU A 34 0.41 -0.13 8.13
CA LEU A 34 -1.03 -0.20 7.92
C LEU A 34 -1.65 1.19 7.85
N LYS A 35 -1.08 2.13 8.59
CA LYS A 35 -1.56 3.51 8.59
C LYS A 35 -1.56 4.10 7.17
N ILE A 36 -0.48 3.85 6.43
CA ILE A 36 -0.38 4.35 5.06
C ILE A 36 -1.39 3.64 4.17
N ILE A 37 -1.55 2.33 4.35
CA ILE A 37 -2.50 1.58 3.54
C ILE A 37 -3.92 2.11 3.76
N LYS A 38 -4.27 2.41 5.00
CA LYS A 38 -5.60 2.94 5.28
C LYS A 38 -5.80 4.30 4.62
N ASN A 39 -4.77 5.13 4.61
CA ASN A 39 -4.87 6.42 3.94
C ASN A 39 -5.11 6.25 2.45
N LEU A 40 -4.42 5.29 1.84
CA LEU A 40 -4.58 5.04 0.42
C LEU A 40 -5.99 4.54 0.11
N SER A 41 -6.54 3.70 0.97
CA SER A 41 -7.87 3.14 0.71
C SER A 41 -8.97 4.16 0.96
N ASN A 42 -8.68 5.26 1.65
CA ASN A 42 -9.66 6.31 1.90
C ASN A 42 -9.76 7.33 0.77
N THR A 43 -8.85 7.29 -0.17
CA THR A 43 -8.91 8.18 -1.31
C THR A 43 -9.55 7.49 -2.50
#